data_e5f038135213d2b56b6bcced9eb4f806
#
_entry.id   e5f038135213d2b56b6bcced9eb4f806
#
_cell.length_a   1.000
_cell.length_b   1.000
_cell.length_c   1.000
_cell.angle_alpha   90.00
_cell.angle_beta   90.00
_cell.angle_gamma   90.00
#
_symmetry.space_group_name_H-M   'P 1'
#
loop_
_entity.id
_entity.type
_entity.pdbx_description
1 polymer ?
#
loop_
_entity_poly.entity_id
_entity_poly.type
_entity_poly.pdbx_seq_one_letter_code
_entity_poly.pdbx_strand_id
1 'polypeptide(L)'
;MRKPFRLIICLMLGMLLAACSSNKLSDEDVYVVKRGDTLSRISRLTGTSVRDLARLNGISPPYTIEIGQRLRVNGSGKKSSGKSSGSSSSRVVTVPPASWPPVGQRCWRWPTSGTVVLPYSSADGGNKGIDIAGSRGQPIYAAGSGKVVYVGNQLRGYGNLIMIKHSEDYITAYAHNDTLLVNNGQSVKIGQKIATMGSSDTDSVKLHFQLRYRATAIDPIRYLPPQGSPPKC
;
A
#
# COMPACT_ATOMS: atom_id res chain seq x y z
N MET A 1 70.19 -5.92 -37.46
CA MET A 1 69.62 -6.46 -36.21
C MET A 1 68.81 -5.42 -35.45
N ARG A 2 67.67 -5.05 -35.90
CA ARG A 2 66.77 -4.02 -35.28
C ARG A 2 65.25 -4.30 -35.43
N LYS A 3 64.84 -5.55 -35.52
CA LYS A 3 63.42 -5.87 -35.77
C LYS A 3 62.64 -6.56 -34.63
N PRO A 4 63.20 -7.10 -33.51
CA PRO A 4 62.34 -7.70 -32.49
C PRO A 4 61.76 -6.70 -31.47
N PHE A 5 62.31 -5.49 -31.30
CA PHE A 5 61.93 -4.56 -30.25
C PHE A 5 60.60 -3.83 -30.55
N ARG A 6 60.24 -3.66 -31.82
CA ARG A 6 58.97 -3.01 -32.21
C ARG A 6 57.75 -3.92 -32.06
N LEU A 7 57.93 -5.26 -32.12
CA LEU A 7 56.85 -6.21 -31.97
C LEU A 7 56.42 -6.37 -30.52
N ILE A 8 57.33 -6.23 -29.56
CA ILE A 8 57.10 -6.33 -28.13
C ILE A 8 56.32 -5.10 -27.61
N ILE A 9 56.58 -3.91 -28.14
CA ILE A 9 55.87 -2.68 -27.75
C ILE A 9 54.38 -2.71 -28.24
N CYS A 10 54.12 -3.26 -29.42
CA CYS A 10 52.73 -3.43 -29.89
C CYS A 10 51.95 -4.47 -29.13
N LEU A 11 52.59 -5.51 -28.58
CA LEU A 11 51.89 -6.52 -27.75
C LEU A 11 51.59 -6.02 -26.33
N MET A 12 52.40 -5.11 -25.77
CA MET A 12 52.12 -4.50 -24.45
C MET A 12 51.07 -3.39 -24.49
N LEU A 13 50.83 -2.75 -25.65
CA LEU A 13 49.80 -1.70 -25.80
C LEU A 13 48.43 -2.25 -26.07
N GLY A 14 48.32 -3.55 -26.43
CA GLY A 14 47.04 -4.23 -26.68
C GLY A 14 46.32 -4.77 -25.42
N MET A 15 46.96 -4.73 -24.22
CA MET A 15 46.48 -5.37 -23.01
C MET A 15 45.83 -4.40 -21.99
N LEU A 16 45.66 -3.12 -22.33
CA LEU A 16 45.11 -2.07 -21.45
C LEU A 16 43.72 -1.59 -21.81
N LEU A 17 42.97 -2.34 -22.63
CA LEU A 17 41.61 -1.98 -23.04
C LEU A 17 40.52 -3.03 -22.64
N ALA A 18 40.66 -3.69 -21.52
CA ALA A 18 39.68 -4.63 -21.05
C ALA A 18 39.35 -4.39 -19.57
N ALA A 19 38.69 -3.28 -19.24
CA ALA A 19 37.96 -3.13 -17.97
C ALA A 19 37.06 -1.89 -17.99
N CYS A 20 36.08 -1.86 -18.90
CA CYS A 20 34.83 -1.10 -18.68
C CYS A 20 33.72 -2.05 -18.94
N SER A 21 33.43 -2.94 -17.98
CA SER A 21 32.18 -3.64 -17.88
C SER A 21 31.13 -2.63 -17.39
N SER A 22 30.61 -1.84 -18.31
CA SER A 22 29.42 -1.08 -18.09
C SER A 22 28.31 -2.10 -17.88
N ASN A 23 27.85 -2.29 -16.64
CA ASN A 23 26.57 -2.91 -16.37
C ASN A 23 25.51 -2.07 -17.11
N LYS A 24 25.21 -2.42 -18.35
CA LYS A 24 24.03 -1.97 -19.06
C LYS A 24 22.84 -2.46 -18.22
N LEU A 25 22.20 -1.55 -17.46
CA LEU A 25 20.87 -1.82 -16.94
C LEU A 25 20.01 -2.16 -18.16
N SER A 26 19.43 -3.35 -18.17
CA SER A 26 18.41 -3.73 -19.14
C SER A 26 17.24 -2.75 -18.99
N ASP A 27 16.64 -2.32 -20.07
CA ASP A 27 15.44 -1.45 -20.05
C ASP A 27 14.27 -2.08 -19.27
N GLU A 28 14.31 -3.38 -19.00
CA GLU A 28 13.36 -4.14 -18.17
C GLU A 28 13.41 -3.79 -16.68
N ASP A 29 14.48 -3.17 -16.21
CA ASP A 29 14.68 -2.82 -14.80
C ASP A 29 14.27 -1.39 -14.45
N VAL A 30 13.68 -0.64 -15.41
CA VAL A 30 13.31 0.77 -15.24
C VAL A 30 11.84 0.98 -15.55
N TYR A 31 11.11 1.54 -14.59
CA TYR A 31 9.74 2.01 -14.77
C TYR A 31 9.70 3.53 -14.95
N VAL A 32 8.98 4.02 -15.97
CA VAL A 32 8.76 5.46 -16.17
C VAL A 32 7.43 5.85 -15.53
N VAL A 33 7.47 6.76 -14.57
CA VAL A 33 6.30 7.24 -13.83
C VAL A 33 5.30 7.92 -14.78
N LYS A 34 4.05 7.49 -14.74
CA LYS A 34 2.94 8.01 -15.52
C LYS A 34 2.02 8.88 -14.66
N ARG A 35 1.18 9.67 -15.30
CA ARG A 35 0.18 10.48 -14.59
C ARG A 35 -0.73 9.60 -13.72
N GLY A 36 -0.84 9.94 -12.43
CA GLY A 36 -1.63 9.19 -11.45
C GLY A 36 -0.90 8.01 -10.79
N ASP A 37 0.38 7.79 -11.10
CA ASP A 37 1.17 6.80 -10.41
C ASP A 37 1.55 7.24 -8.99
N THR A 38 1.67 6.24 -8.13
CA THR A 38 2.23 6.35 -6.78
C THR A 38 3.28 5.25 -6.60
N LEU A 39 4.21 5.41 -5.67
CA LEU A 39 5.16 4.32 -5.36
C LEU A 39 4.45 3.01 -4.99
N SER A 40 3.30 3.09 -4.31
CA SER A 40 2.49 1.92 -3.97
C SER A 40 1.88 1.23 -5.19
N ARG A 41 1.45 2.00 -6.21
CA ARG A 41 0.95 1.45 -7.48
C ARG A 41 2.09 0.78 -8.25
N ILE A 42 3.23 1.45 -8.38
CA ILE A 42 4.40 0.94 -9.08
C ILE A 42 4.94 -0.32 -8.38
N SER A 43 4.95 -0.35 -7.05
CA SER A 43 5.29 -1.53 -6.24
C SER A 43 4.44 -2.76 -6.62
N ARG A 44 3.14 -2.58 -6.77
CA ARG A 44 2.22 -3.67 -7.18
C ARG A 44 2.45 -4.12 -8.63
N LEU A 45 2.72 -3.19 -9.53
CA LEU A 45 2.96 -3.48 -10.95
C LEU A 45 4.28 -4.21 -11.17
N THR A 46 5.31 -3.89 -10.38
CA THR A 46 6.68 -4.37 -10.58
C THR A 46 7.09 -5.49 -9.62
N GLY A 47 6.26 -5.78 -8.60
CA GLY A 47 6.59 -6.76 -7.56
C GLY A 47 7.67 -6.30 -6.57
N THR A 48 8.19 -5.07 -6.72
CA THR A 48 9.23 -4.51 -5.84
C THR A 48 8.58 -3.74 -4.69
N SER A 49 8.97 -3.99 -3.44
CA SER A 49 8.36 -3.31 -2.31
C SER A 49 8.55 -1.78 -2.36
N VAL A 50 7.61 -1.01 -1.79
CA VAL A 50 7.71 0.47 -1.71
C VAL A 50 9.01 0.90 -1.05
N ARG A 51 9.46 0.19 -0.01
CA ARG A 51 10.73 0.46 0.68
C ARG A 51 11.92 0.25 -0.24
N ASP A 52 11.92 -0.84 -1.02
CA ASP A 52 13.01 -1.13 -1.95
C ASP A 52 13.00 -0.16 -3.13
N LEU A 53 11.82 0.19 -3.68
CA LEU A 53 11.69 1.23 -4.69
C LEU A 53 12.25 2.57 -4.19
N ALA A 54 11.87 2.98 -2.98
CA ALA A 54 12.35 4.21 -2.37
C ALA A 54 13.89 4.16 -2.17
N ARG A 55 14.42 3.08 -1.61
CA ARG A 55 15.86 2.88 -1.39
C ARG A 55 16.66 2.85 -2.69
N LEU A 56 16.19 2.13 -3.71
CA LEU A 56 16.85 1.99 -5.01
C LEU A 56 16.93 3.31 -5.76
N ASN A 57 16.01 4.23 -5.49
CA ASN A 57 15.88 5.50 -6.20
C ASN A 57 16.18 6.73 -5.34
N GLY A 58 16.65 6.55 -4.10
CA GLY A 58 16.99 7.66 -3.20
C GLY A 58 15.76 8.51 -2.80
N ILE A 59 14.56 7.93 -2.79
CA ILE A 59 13.32 8.64 -2.49
C ILE A 59 13.04 8.54 -0.99
N SER A 60 13.03 9.70 -0.31
CA SER A 60 12.71 9.80 1.11
C SER A 60 11.24 10.16 1.34
N PRO A 61 10.66 9.91 2.54
CA PRO A 61 9.34 10.40 2.87
C PRO A 61 9.24 11.92 2.65
N PRO A 62 8.13 12.42 2.07
CA PRO A 62 6.83 11.79 1.85
C PRO A 62 6.69 10.93 0.57
N TYR A 63 7.77 10.38 0.03
CA TYR A 63 7.79 9.48 -1.14
C TYR A 63 7.19 10.09 -2.42
N THR A 64 7.45 11.37 -2.65
CA THR A 64 6.98 12.10 -3.85
C THR A 64 7.74 11.60 -5.08
N ILE A 65 7.00 11.36 -6.16
CA ILE A 65 7.52 11.00 -7.48
C ILE A 65 6.91 11.92 -8.54
N GLU A 66 7.64 12.15 -9.63
CA GLU A 66 7.22 13.06 -10.71
C GLU A 66 6.91 12.30 -12.00
N ILE A 67 5.98 12.83 -12.78
CA ILE A 67 5.63 12.25 -14.11
C ILE A 67 6.88 12.30 -14.99
N GLY A 68 7.20 11.16 -15.62
CA GLY A 68 8.41 11.00 -16.44
C GLY A 68 9.65 10.59 -15.64
N GLN A 69 9.62 10.57 -14.33
CA GLN A 69 10.71 10.08 -13.50
C GLN A 69 10.98 8.60 -13.81
N ARG A 70 12.25 8.24 -14.00
CA ARG A 70 12.68 6.86 -14.23
C ARG A 70 13.04 6.21 -12.90
N LEU A 71 12.32 5.13 -12.54
CA LEU A 71 12.53 4.39 -11.30
C LEU A 71 13.13 3.02 -11.59
N ARG A 72 14.19 2.69 -10.89
CA ARG A 72 14.71 1.31 -10.86
C ARG A 72 13.73 0.43 -10.10
N VAL A 73 13.27 -0.66 -10.74
CA VAL A 73 12.21 -1.51 -10.19
C VAL A 73 12.68 -2.91 -9.83
N ASN A 74 13.82 -3.36 -10.36
CA ASN A 74 14.44 -4.62 -9.97
C ASN A 74 15.75 -4.36 -9.24
N GLY A 75 15.76 -4.56 -7.93
CA GLY A 75 16.97 -4.77 -7.18
C GLY A 75 17.20 -6.26 -7.06
N SER A 76 18.20 -6.81 -7.74
CA SER A 76 18.68 -8.17 -7.48
C SER A 76 19.18 -8.27 -6.04
N GLY A 77 18.25 -8.40 -5.10
CA GLY A 77 18.52 -8.69 -3.71
C GLY A 77 18.93 -10.14 -3.56
N LYS A 78 20.23 -10.44 -3.69
CA LYS A 78 20.82 -11.64 -3.10
C LYS A 78 20.26 -11.76 -1.68
N LYS A 79 19.54 -12.84 -1.39
CA LYS A 79 19.29 -13.28 -0.02
C LYS A 79 20.65 -13.44 0.66
N SER A 80 21.06 -12.44 1.40
CA SER A 80 22.19 -12.54 2.31
C SER A 80 21.69 -13.24 3.57
N SER A 81 21.93 -14.52 3.65
CA SER A 81 21.94 -15.26 4.92
C SER A 81 23.25 -14.87 5.64
N GLY A 82 23.23 -13.74 6.30
CA GLY A 82 24.29 -13.25 7.15
C GLY A 82 24.07 -13.66 8.59
N LYS A 83 24.73 -14.74 9.00
CA LYS A 83 24.98 -15.08 10.39
C LYS A 83 25.97 -14.04 10.92
N SER A 84 25.57 -13.15 11.80
CA SER A 84 26.50 -12.32 12.57
C SER A 84 26.14 -12.41 14.04
N SER A 85 26.99 -13.11 14.76
CA SER A 85 27.18 -13.00 16.19
C SER A 85 27.84 -11.65 16.51
N GLY A 86 27.17 -10.88 17.35
CA GLY A 86 27.68 -9.59 17.84
C GLY A 86 26.80 -9.11 18.98
N SER A 87 27.18 -9.43 20.19
CA SER A 87 26.56 -8.99 21.45
C SER A 87 26.60 -7.47 21.54
N SER A 88 25.41 -6.85 21.56
CA SER A 88 25.22 -5.51 22.13
C SER A 88 23.85 -5.50 22.76
N SER A 89 23.83 -5.48 24.09
CA SER A 89 22.66 -5.46 24.95
C SER A 89 21.92 -4.13 24.82
N SER A 90 21.14 -3.98 23.77
CA SER A 90 20.02 -3.04 23.74
C SER A 90 18.79 -3.83 24.18
N ARG A 91 18.22 -3.52 25.35
CA ARG A 91 16.91 -3.99 25.74
C ARG A 91 15.94 -3.65 24.61
N VAL A 92 15.75 -4.60 23.70
CA VAL A 92 14.58 -4.62 22.84
C VAL A 92 13.41 -4.79 23.82
N VAL A 93 12.71 -3.69 24.05
CA VAL A 93 11.35 -3.78 24.58
C VAL A 93 10.59 -4.55 23.50
N THR A 94 10.51 -5.85 23.67
CA THR A 94 9.55 -6.68 22.94
C THR A 94 8.19 -6.18 23.39
N VAL A 95 7.65 -5.24 22.62
CA VAL A 95 6.20 -4.96 22.68
C VAL A 95 5.57 -6.31 22.34
N PRO A 96 4.78 -6.89 23.27
CA PRO A 96 4.08 -8.13 22.98
C PRO A 96 3.34 -7.92 21.65
N PRO A 97 3.24 -8.91 20.77
CA PRO A 97 2.43 -8.78 19.57
C PRO A 97 1.07 -8.29 20.05
N ALA A 98 0.68 -7.10 19.62
CA ALA A 98 -0.53 -6.43 20.06
C ALA A 98 -1.63 -7.47 19.99
N SER A 99 -2.11 -7.91 21.14
CA SER A 99 -3.22 -8.86 21.22
C SER A 99 -4.31 -8.23 20.36
N TRP A 100 -4.66 -8.88 19.24
CA TRP A 100 -5.69 -8.42 18.35
C TRP A 100 -6.91 -8.07 19.18
N PRO A 101 -7.56 -6.91 19.00
CA PRO A 101 -8.71 -6.56 19.79
C PRO A 101 -9.72 -7.71 19.71
N PRO A 102 -10.37 -8.08 20.83
CA PRO A 102 -11.27 -9.21 20.85
C PRO A 102 -12.36 -9.03 19.80
N VAL A 103 -12.55 -10.06 18.96
CA VAL A 103 -13.48 -10.05 17.82
C VAL A 103 -14.95 -9.88 18.30
N GLY A 104 -15.25 -10.17 19.56
CA GLY A 104 -16.61 -10.18 20.12
C GLY A 104 -17.16 -8.86 20.67
N GLN A 105 -16.42 -7.77 20.64
CA GLN A 105 -16.84 -6.57 21.40
C GLN A 105 -17.67 -5.55 20.61
N ARG A 106 -17.96 -5.76 19.32
CA ARG A 106 -18.77 -4.81 18.53
C ARG A 106 -19.59 -5.46 17.45
N CYS A 107 -20.82 -4.91 17.28
CA CYS A 107 -21.66 -5.22 16.14
C CYS A 107 -21.10 -4.59 14.87
N TRP A 108 -20.53 -5.39 13.99
CA TRP A 108 -20.13 -4.96 12.66
C TRP A 108 -21.04 -5.55 11.60
N ARG A 109 -21.30 -4.79 10.54
CA ARG A 109 -21.98 -5.28 9.33
C ARG A 109 -21.13 -4.97 8.10
N TRP A 110 -21.35 -5.73 7.04
CA TRP A 110 -20.78 -5.41 5.74
C TRP A 110 -21.26 -4.03 5.27
N PRO A 111 -20.33 -3.17 4.82
CA PRO A 111 -20.67 -1.82 4.34
C PRO A 111 -21.41 -1.83 3.02
N THR A 112 -21.27 -2.89 2.23
CA THR A 112 -21.97 -3.10 0.96
C THR A 112 -21.94 -4.58 0.60
N SER A 113 -22.76 -5.01 -0.37
CA SER A 113 -22.65 -6.33 -1.00
C SER A 113 -21.58 -6.31 -2.10
N GLY A 114 -21.04 -7.48 -2.43
CA GLY A 114 -20.06 -7.63 -3.52
C GLY A 114 -18.91 -8.56 -3.15
N THR A 115 -18.12 -8.94 -4.14
CA THR A 115 -16.95 -9.81 -3.95
C THR A 115 -15.74 -9.00 -3.47
N VAL A 116 -15.01 -9.52 -2.51
CA VAL A 116 -13.71 -8.97 -2.11
C VAL A 116 -12.70 -9.28 -3.21
N VAL A 117 -12.30 -8.24 -3.95
CA VAL A 117 -11.36 -8.36 -5.09
C VAL A 117 -9.91 -8.08 -4.70
N LEU A 118 -9.69 -7.43 -3.57
CA LEU A 118 -8.37 -7.22 -3.00
C LEU A 118 -8.45 -7.36 -1.47
N PRO A 119 -7.84 -8.39 -0.90
CA PRO A 119 -7.84 -8.62 0.54
C PRO A 119 -6.89 -7.67 1.28
N TYR A 120 -7.05 -7.61 2.61
CA TYR A 120 -6.12 -6.92 3.50
C TYR A 120 -4.73 -7.54 3.46
N SER A 121 -3.70 -6.69 3.54
CA SER A 121 -2.32 -7.12 3.67
C SER A 121 -1.58 -6.28 4.72
N SER A 122 -0.93 -6.96 5.67
CA SER A 122 -0.06 -6.31 6.66
C SER A 122 1.29 -5.90 6.09
N ALA A 123 1.68 -6.42 4.91
CA ALA A 123 2.97 -6.11 4.28
C ALA A 123 3.13 -4.61 4.02
N ASP A 124 4.37 -4.14 4.01
CA ASP A 124 4.70 -2.76 3.63
C ASP A 124 4.19 -2.49 2.21
N GLY A 125 3.45 -1.37 2.03
CA GLY A 125 2.79 -1.03 0.76
C GLY A 125 1.59 -1.89 0.40
N GLY A 126 1.22 -2.88 1.24
CA GLY A 126 0.04 -3.73 1.03
C GLY A 126 -1.27 -2.99 1.26
N ASN A 127 -2.37 -3.60 0.83
CA ASN A 127 -3.72 -3.08 0.99
C ASN A 127 -4.10 -2.99 2.48
N LYS A 128 -4.35 -1.79 2.99
CA LYS A 128 -4.65 -1.56 4.43
C LYS A 128 -6.15 -1.67 4.76
N GLY A 129 -6.91 -2.26 3.85
CA GLY A 129 -8.33 -2.57 3.98
C GLY A 129 -8.69 -3.74 3.08
N ILE A 130 -9.96 -3.82 2.70
CA ILE A 130 -10.46 -4.72 1.67
C ILE A 130 -11.09 -3.90 0.55
N ASP A 131 -10.89 -4.31 -0.70
CA ASP A 131 -11.60 -3.73 -1.84
C ASP A 131 -12.77 -4.63 -2.22
N ILE A 132 -13.98 -4.05 -2.24
CA ILE A 132 -15.22 -4.76 -2.56
C ILE A 132 -15.71 -4.25 -3.91
N ALA A 133 -15.79 -5.16 -4.90
CA ALA A 133 -16.31 -4.84 -6.22
C ALA A 133 -17.83 -4.62 -6.18
N GLY A 134 -18.33 -3.74 -7.05
CA GLY A 134 -19.74 -3.47 -7.21
C GLY A 134 -20.03 -2.55 -8.38
N SER A 135 -21.20 -1.93 -8.38
CA SER A 135 -21.65 -1.03 -9.44
C SER A 135 -21.61 0.43 -8.98
N ARG A 136 -21.36 1.36 -9.91
CA ARG A 136 -21.47 2.80 -9.62
C ARG A 136 -22.86 3.13 -9.10
N GLY A 137 -22.92 3.92 -8.03
CA GLY A 137 -24.17 4.29 -7.38
C GLY A 137 -24.70 3.26 -6.37
N GLN A 138 -24.06 2.08 -6.26
CA GLN A 138 -24.43 1.07 -5.27
C GLN A 138 -24.36 1.64 -3.85
N PRO A 139 -25.36 1.38 -2.99
CA PRO A 139 -25.40 1.93 -1.63
C PRO A 139 -24.22 1.45 -0.77
N ILE A 140 -23.65 2.38 -0.01
CA ILE A 140 -22.67 2.11 1.03
C ILE A 140 -23.27 2.50 2.38
N TYR A 141 -23.12 1.61 3.34
CA TYR A 141 -23.73 1.72 4.66
C TYR A 141 -22.67 1.79 5.76
N ALA A 142 -22.97 2.50 6.84
CA ALA A 142 -22.13 2.52 8.03
C ALA A 142 -22.01 1.10 8.62
N ALA A 143 -20.78 0.59 8.73
CA ALA A 143 -20.50 -0.75 9.27
C ALA A 143 -20.79 -0.86 10.77
N GLY A 144 -20.84 0.27 11.47
CA GLY A 144 -21.19 0.39 12.88
C GLY A 144 -21.77 1.77 13.19
N SER A 145 -22.46 1.92 14.31
CA SER A 145 -22.88 3.24 14.80
C SER A 145 -21.69 4.06 15.26
N GLY A 146 -21.70 5.38 15.03
CA GLY A 146 -20.62 6.26 15.40
C GLY A 146 -20.80 7.70 14.98
N LYS A 147 -19.72 8.48 15.05
CA LYS A 147 -19.66 9.88 14.64
C LYS A 147 -18.76 10.02 13.42
N VAL A 148 -19.21 10.71 12.39
CA VAL A 148 -18.41 11.04 11.22
C VAL A 148 -17.33 12.04 11.63
N VAL A 149 -16.09 11.67 11.43
CA VAL A 149 -14.91 12.48 11.80
C VAL A 149 -14.16 13.05 10.59
N TYR A 150 -14.49 12.57 9.39
CA TYR A 150 -13.94 13.10 8.15
C TYR A 150 -14.91 12.84 6.98
N VAL A 151 -15.09 13.86 6.14
CA VAL A 151 -15.76 13.79 4.83
C VAL A 151 -15.00 14.67 3.87
N GLY A 152 -14.51 14.13 2.76
CA GLY A 152 -13.78 14.92 1.76
C GLY A 152 -12.93 14.08 0.83
N ASN A 153 -12.12 14.74 -0.01
CA ASN A 153 -11.27 14.11 -1.02
C ASN A 153 -9.81 14.58 -0.98
N GLN A 154 -9.39 15.23 0.10
CA GLN A 154 -8.04 15.80 0.22
C GLN A 154 -6.97 14.78 0.56
N LEU A 155 -7.35 13.57 1.01
CA LEU A 155 -6.41 12.50 1.33
C LEU A 155 -6.11 11.69 0.07
N ARG A 156 -4.88 11.83 -0.44
CA ARG A 156 -4.42 11.15 -1.66
C ARG A 156 -4.59 9.63 -1.56
N GLY A 157 -5.04 9.00 -2.62
CA GLY A 157 -5.21 7.56 -2.74
C GLY A 157 -6.53 7.04 -2.17
N TYR A 158 -7.39 7.91 -1.62
CA TYR A 158 -8.70 7.55 -1.10
C TYR A 158 -9.87 8.11 -1.92
N GLY A 159 -9.63 9.13 -2.76
CA GLY A 159 -10.72 9.84 -3.44
C GLY A 159 -11.74 10.40 -2.45
N ASN A 160 -13.02 10.30 -2.77
CA ASN A 160 -14.10 10.70 -1.88
C ASN A 160 -14.17 9.74 -0.68
N LEU A 161 -13.81 10.23 0.49
CA LEU A 161 -13.61 9.45 1.71
C LEU A 161 -14.57 9.87 2.82
N ILE A 162 -15.13 8.91 3.53
CA ILE A 162 -15.79 9.07 4.83
C ILE A 162 -15.00 8.31 5.87
N MET A 163 -14.80 8.89 7.05
CA MET A 163 -14.30 8.17 8.24
C MET A 163 -15.29 8.31 9.39
N ILE A 164 -15.59 7.19 10.06
CA ILE A 164 -16.50 7.13 11.20
C ILE A 164 -15.76 6.62 12.42
N LYS A 165 -15.79 7.40 13.50
CA LYS A 165 -15.27 7.01 14.82
C LYS A 165 -16.40 6.32 15.59
N HIS A 166 -16.17 5.07 15.98
CA HIS A 166 -17.15 4.23 16.68
C HIS A 166 -16.92 4.20 18.20
N SER A 167 -15.69 4.46 18.62
CA SER A 167 -15.25 4.60 20.03
C SER A 167 -13.89 5.27 20.05
N GLU A 168 -13.26 5.31 21.21
CA GLU A 168 -11.87 5.80 21.31
C GLU A 168 -10.89 4.95 20.49
N ASP A 169 -11.17 3.67 20.33
CA ASP A 169 -10.24 2.72 19.70
C ASP A 169 -10.54 2.43 18.23
N TYR A 170 -11.81 2.54 17.77
CA TYR A 170 -12.21 2.05 16.44
C TYR A 170 -12.65 3.15 15.47
N ILE A 171 -12.10 3.09 14.27
CA ILE A 171 -12.47 3.92 13.13
C ILE A 171 -12.69 3.03 11.92
N THR A 172 -13.74 3.31 11.13
CA THR A 172 -13.90 2.78 9.78
C THR A 172 -13.68 3.86 8.74
N ALA A 173 -13.14 3.47 7.57
CA ALA A 173 -12.95 4.33 6.42
C ALA A 173 -13.61 3.72 5.18
N TYR A 174 -14.25 4.58 4.38
CA TYR A 174 -14.99 4.24 3.18
C TYR A 174 -14.49 5.14 2.06
N ALA A 175 -13.74 4.59 1.11
CA ALA A 175 -13.05 5.34 0.07
C ALA A 175 -13.54 4.99 -1.34
N HIS A 176 -13.15 5.82 -2.31
CA HIS A 176 -13.51 5.75 -3.73
C HIS A 176 -15.00 5.96 -3.99
N ASN A 177 -15.70 6.64 -3.06
CA ASN A 177 -17.14 6.91 -3.22
C ASN A 177 -17.43 7.79 -4.43
N ASP A 178 -18.65 7.68 -4.94
CA ASP A 178 -19.22 8.58 -5.94
C ASP A 178 -19.84 9.80 -5.23
N THR A 179 -20.88 9.56 -4.44
CA THR A 179 -21.59 10.61 -3.70
C THR A 179 -21.46 10.39 -2.19
N LEU A 180 -21.17 11.46 -1.46
CA LEU A 180 -21.12 11.48 0.01
C LEU A 180 -22.45 12.00 0.53
N LEU A 181 -23.12 11.25 1.44
CA LEU A 181 -24.49 11.51 1.91
C LEU A 181 -24.53 11.94 3.38
N VAL A 182 -23.38 12.15 4.00
CA VAL A 182 -23.25 12.57 5.40
C VAL A 182 -22.26 13.72 5.52
N ASN A 183 -22.34 14.44 6.63
CA ASN A 183 -21.49 15.58 6.92
C ASN A 183 -20.53 15.28 8.08
N ASN A 184 -19.42 16.03 8.13
CA ASN A 184 -18.49 15.96 9.25
C ASN A 184 -19.21 16.33 10.57
N GLY A 185 -18.95 15.56 11.64
CA GLY A 185 -19.59 15.71 12.93
C GLY A 185 -20.94 15.02 13.08
N GLN A 186 -21.54 14.51 12.00
CA GLN A 186 -22.83 13.82 12.03
C GLN A 186 -22.75 12.49 12.77
N SER A 187 -23.74 12.19 13.60
CA SER A 187 -23.94 10.86 14.18
C SER A 187 -24.66 9.95 13.19
N VAL A 188 -24.18 8.73 13.04
CA VAL A 188 -24.77 7.72 12.15
C VAL A 188 -25.07 6.43 12.92
N LYS A 189 -26.12 5.72 12.50
CA LYS A 189 -26.48 4.40 13.02
C LYS A 189 -25.89 3.32 12.15
N ILE A 190 -25.62 2.15 12.72
CA ILE A 190 -25.25 0.94 11.95
C ILE A 190 -26.28 0.72 10.84
N GLY A 191 -25.83 0.47 9.62
CA GLY A 191 -26.70 0.26 8.46
C GLY A 191 -27.31 1.53 7.88
N GLN A 192 -27.02 2.71 8.40
CA GLN A 192 -27.40 3.96 7.73
C GLN A 192 -26.64 4.10 6.41
N LYS A 193 -27.35 4.44 5.32
CA LYS A 193 -26.72 4.78 4.04
C LYS A 193 -25.91 6.06 4.21
N ILE A 194 -24.61 6.00 3.86
CA ILE A 194 -23.66 7.11 4.06
C ILE A 194 -23.04 7.61 2.75
N ALA A 195 -23.04 6.77 1.72
CA ALA A 195 -22.45 7.10 0.43
C ALA A 195 -23.02 6.21 -0.68
N THR A 196 -22.57 6.46 -1.91
CA THR A 196 -22.71 5.54 -3.03
C THR A 196 -21.33 5.15 -3.55
N MET A 197 -21.20 3.92 -4.07
CA MET A 197 -19.97 3.39 -4.62
C MET A 197 -19.56 4.12 -5.89
N GLY A 198 -18.28 4.42 -6.05
CA GLY A 198 -17.72 5.08 -7.21
C GLY A 198 -16.35 4.56 -7.61
N SER A 199 -15.60 5.43 -8.25
CA SER A 199 -14.22 5.19 -8.67
C SER A 199 -13.35 6.45 -8.51
N SER A 200 -13.66 7.31 -7.52
CA SER A 200 -12.85 8.49 -7.27
C SER A 200 -11.43 8.11 -6.85
N ASP A 201 -10.42 8.69 -7.51
CA ASP A 201 -8.99 8.44 -7.30
C ASP A 201 -8.56 6.95 -7.46
N THR A 202 -9.30 6.17 -8.29
CA THR A 202 -8.99 4.78 -8.65
C THR A 202 -9.46 4.47 -10.07
N ASP A 203 -8.98 3.37 -10.64
CA ASP A 203 -9.24 2.95 -12.02
C ASP A 203 -10.45 2.01 -12.18
N SER A 204 -11.09 1.61 -11.08
CA SER A 204 -12.22 0.67 -11.10
C SER A 204 -13.30 1.05 -10.07
N VAL A 205 -14.55 0.69 -10.38
CA VAL A 205 -15.66 0.89 -9.44
C VAL A 205 -15.54 -0.11 -8.30
N LYS A 206 -15.33 0.40 -7.10
CA LYS A 206 -15.16 -0.41 -5.88
C LYS A 206 -15.34 0.43 -4.62
N LEU A 207 -15.58 -0.23 -3.51
CA LEU A 207 -15.39 0.34 -2.18
C LEU A 207 -14.05 -0.14 -1.63
N HIS A 208 -13.17 0.77 -1.25
CA HIS A 208 -12.06 0.45 -0.35
C HIS A 208 -12.54 0.69 1.09
N PHE A 209 -12.62 -0.40 1.88
CA PHE A 209 -13.09 -0.39 3.26
C PHE A 209 -11.97 -0.72 4.23
N GLN A 210 -11.73 0.15 5.22
CA GLN A 210 -10.78 -0.09 6.30
C GLN A 210 -11.48 -0.20 7.64
N LEU A 211 -10.99 -1.11 8.48
CA LEU A 211 -11.20 -1.11 9.91
C LEU A 211 -9.87 -0.80 10.61
N ARG A 212 -9.90 0.16 11.53
CA ARG A 212 -8.70 0.60 12.26
C ARG A 212 -8.94 0.49 13.76
N TYR A 213 -7.95 -0.05 14.45
CA TYR A 213 -7.90 -0.11 15.90
C TYR A 213 -6.72 0.71 16.41
N ARG A 214 -6.95 1.73 17.26
CA ARG A 214 -5.91 2.65 17.75
C ARG A 214 -5.01 3.17 16.62
N ALA A 215 -5.64 3.70 15.58
CA ALA A 215 -5.01 4.20 14.37
C ALA A 215 -4.32 3.14 13.46
N THR A 216 -4.13 1.91 13.88
CA THR A 216 -3.55 0.83 13.07
C THR A 216 -4.64 0.13 12.26
N ALA A 217 -4.41 -0.04 10.94
CA ALA A 217 -5.31 -0.82 10.10
C ALA A 217 -5.23 -2.31 10.45
N ILE A 218 -6.38 -2.94 10.60
CA ILE A 218 -6.54 -4.36 10.92
C ILE A 218 -7.38 -5.03 9.83
N ASP A 219 -7.25 -6.36 9.69
CA ASP A 219 -7.99 -7.11 8.68
C ASP A 219 -9.51 -7.09 8.96
N PRO A 220 -10.32 -6.43 8.12
CA PRO A 220 -11.75 -6.30 8.37
C PRO A 220 -12.49 -7.63 8.35
N ILE A 221 -12.03 -8.62 7.58
CA ILE A 221 -12.68 -9.93 7.43
C ILE A 221 -12.77 -10.67 8.77
N ARG A 222 -11.83 -10.43 9.67
CA ARG A 222 -11.82 -11.06 11.00
C ARG A 222 -12.93 -10.55 11.93
N TYR A 223 -13.51 -9.40 11.63
CA TYR A 223 -14.48 -8.68 12.47
C TYR A 223 -15.87 -8.62 11.84
N LEU A 224 -15.94 -8.67 10.51
CA LEU A 224 -17.20 -8.70 9.80
C LEU A 224 -17.87 -10.08 9.94
N PRO A 225 -19.22 -10.15 10.00
CA PRO A 225 -19.93 -11.43 9.96
C PRO A 225 -19.70 -12.12 8.58
N PRO A 226 -20.02 -13.43 8.44
CA PRO A 226 -20.07 -14.04 7.12
C PRO A 226 -20.93 -13.21 6.17
N GLN A 227 -20.54 -13.10 4.89
CA GLN A 227 -21.30 -12.34 3.91
C GLN A 227 -22.75 -12.85 3.84
N GLY A 228 -23.71 -11.93 3.74
CA GLY A 228 -25.13 -12.24 3.73
C GLY A 228 -25.74 -12.53 5.11
N SER A 229 -24.93 -12.61 6.16
CA SER A 229 -25.41 -12.79 7.52
C SER A 229 -25.71 -11.46 8.22
N PRO A 230 -26.69 -11.42 9.14
CA PRO A 230 -26.92 -10.24 9.96
C PRO A 230 -25.73 -9.95 10.87
N PRO A 231 -25.61 -8.71 11.37
CA PRO A 231 -24.59 -8.36 12.37
C PRO A 231 -24.68 -9.29 13.58
N LYS A 232 -23.51 -9.76 14.04
CA LYS A 232 -23.45 -10.46 15.32
C LYS A 232 -23.17 -9.42 16.41
N CYS A 233 -24.12 -9.18 17.23
CA CYS A 233 -24.07 -8.35 18.42
C CYS A 233 -24.10 -9.27 19.66
#